data_00d5fcfa4f19d62488ef50c94fee65f6
#
_entry.id   00d5fcfa4f19d62488ef50c94fee65f6
#
_cell.length_a   1.000
_cell.length_b   1.000
_cell.length_c   1.000
_cell.angle_alpha   90.00
_cell.angle_beta   90.00
_cell.angle_gamma   90.00
#
_symmetry.space_group_name_H-M   'P 1'
#
loop_
_entity.id
_entity.type
_entity.pdbx_description
1 polymer ?
#
loop_
_entity_poly.entity_id
_entity_poly.type
_entity_poly.pdbx_seq_one_letter_code
_entity_poly.pdbx_strand_id
1 'polypeptide(L)'
;PLRGSLDLVREFRTPHQTPIVLFTYANPVVRMDPPAFATAAKEAGVDGVLILDYPVEEAEPLRAPLLEAGLDPIFLISPTTTDERIRRSAELGCGFLYVISRLGVTGTRDALASDAASLLARVRAQASLPVAIGFGISRPEHVGEACAAICPRGWRLMWNG
;
A
#
# COMPACT_ATOMS: atom_id res chain seq x y z
N PRO A 1 10.61 2.56 -17.56
CA PRO A 1 11.73 1.98 -16.82
C PRO A 1 11.81 2.61 -15.44
N LEU A 2 12.18 1.85 -14.41
CA LEU A 2 12.22 2.26 -13.00
C LEU A 2 12.99 3.58 -12.77
N ARG A 3 14.10 3.78 -13.47
CA ARG A 3 14.89 5.03 -13.40
C ARG A 3 14.06 6.27 -13.75
N GLY A 4 13.28 6.21 -14.82
CA GLY A 4 12.41 7.35 -15.19
C GLY A 4 11.33 7.65 -14.14
N SER A 5 10.83 6.62 -13.43
CA SER A 5 9.91 6.85 -12.30
C SER A 5 10.61 7.57 -11.13
N LEU A 6 11.88 7.22 -10.84
CA LEU A 6 12.66 7.93 -9.82
C LEU A 6 12.99 9.38 -10.23
N ASP A 7 13.21 9.63 -11.51
CA ASP A 7 13.42 11.00 -12.02
C ASP A 7 12.17 11.86 -11.85
N LEU A 8 10.98 11.31 -12.12
CA LEU A 8 9.70 11.98 -11.86
C LEU A 8 9.51 12.29 -10.36
N VAL A 9 9.90 11.37 -9.48
CA VAL A 9 9.85 11.62 -8.03
C VAL A 9 10.75 12.79 -7.63
N ARG A 10 11.98 12.85 -8.14
CA ARG A 10 12.91 13.97 -7.88
C ARG A 10 12.33 15.31 -8.33
N GLU A 11 11.75 15.35 -9.52
CA GLU A 11 11.10 16.54 -10.06
C GLU A 11 9.92 16.96 -9.19
N PHE A 12 9.07 16.03 -8.80
CA PHE A 12 7.91 16.31 -7.92
C PHE A 12 8.35 16.82 -6.54
N ARG A 13 9.45 16.29 -5.98
CA ARG A 13 9.96 16.70 -4.68
C ARG A 13 10.45 18.13 -4.62
N THR A 14 10.83 18.73 -5.73
CA THR A 14 11.32 20.09 -5.76
C THR A 14 10.31 21.11 -5.19
N PRO A 15 9.01 21.10 -5.61
CA PRO A 15 8.00 21.98 -5.03
C PRO A 15 7.13 21.32 -3.95
N HIS A 16 7.19 19.98 -3.73
CA HIS A 16 6.21 19.26 -2.90
C HIS A 16 6.83 18.41 -1.81
N GLN A 17 6.18 18.43 -0.62
CA GLN A 17 6.55 17.60 0.53
C GLN A 17 5.55 16.45 0.80
N THR A 18 4.56 16.26 -0.07
CA THR A 18 3.55 15.19 0.07
C THR A 18 4.24 13.83 0.05
N PRO A 19 3.96 12.91 1.00
CA PRO A 19 4.54 11.57 1.00
C PRO A 19 4.29 10.82 -0.31
N ILE A 20 5.33 10.13 -0.79
CA ILE A 20 5.30 9.37 -2.05
C ILE A 20 5.55 7.90 -1.78
N VAL A 21 4.63 7.05 -2.23
CA VAL A 21 4.79 5.61 -2.25
C VAL A 21 5.01 5.14 -3.69
N LEU A 22 6.10 4.44 -3.90
CA LEU A 22 6.41 3.85 -5.20
C LEU A 22 5.75 2.48 -5.33
N PHE A 23 4.86 2.32 -6.31
CA PHE A 23 4.29 1.03 -6.71
C PHE A 23 5.16 0.42 -7.80
N THR A 24 5.68 -0.79 -7.56
CA THR A 24 6.54 -1.48 -8.50
C THR A 24 6.33 -2.99 -8.47
N TYR A 25 6.99 -3.68 -9.38
CA TYR A 25 7.12 -5.14 -9.40
C TYR A 25 8.51 -5.55 -8.91
N ALA A 26 8.68 -6.81 -8.49
CA ALA A 26 9.95 -7.31 -7.98
C ALA A 26 11.05 -7.31 -9.05
N ASN A 27 10.73 -7.70 -10.28
CA ASN A 27 11.74 -7.82 -11.34
C ASN A 27 12.53 -6.52 -11.62
N PRO A 28 11.93 -5.33 -11.76
CA PRO A 28 12.68 -4.08 -11.87
C PRO A 28 13.61 -3.79 -10.69
N VAL A 29 13.20 -4.13 -9.46
CA VAL A 29 13.99 -3.95 -8.24
C VAL A 29 15.17 -4.90 -8.22
N VAL A 30 14.93 -6.18 -8.45
CA VAL A 30 15.99 -7.22 -8.50
C VAL A 30 17.01 -6.91 -9.60
N ARG A 31 16.57 -6.44 -10.78
CA ARG A 31 17.49 -6.06 -11.88
C ARG A 31 18.33 -4.82 -11.59
N MET A 32 17.90 -3.96 -10.70
CA MET A 32 18.67 -2.79 -10.26
C MET A 32 19.62 -3.12 -9.11
N ASP A 33 19.46 -4.27 -8.48
CA ASP A 33 20.00 -4.68 -7.20
C ASP A 33 19.25 -4.02 -6.02
N PRO A 34 18.67 -4.79 -5.08
CA PRO A 34 17.82 -4.24 -4.03
C PRO A 34 18.45 -3.14 -3.18
N PRO A 35 19.72 -3.25 -2.69
CA PRO A 35 20.39 -2.15 -2.00
C PRO A 35 20.56 -0.90 -2.86
N ALA A 36 20.98 -1.05 -4.13
CA ALA A 36 21.15 0.06 -5.04
C ALA A 36 19.81 0.74 -5.36
N PHE A 37 18.72 -0.05 -5.50
CA PHE A 37 17.38 0.48 -5.66
C PHE A 37 16.93 1.28 -4.44
N ALA A 38 17.11 0.73 -3.23
CA ALA A 38 16.69 1.39 -1.99
C ALA A 38 17.41 2.75 -1.81
N THR A 39 18.71 2.78 -2.05
CA THR A 39 19.50 4.02 -2.02
C THR A 39 18.97 5.03 -3.05
N ALA A 40 18.80 4.63 -4.31
CA ALA A 40 18.33 5.51 -5.37
C ALA A 40 16.89 6.03 -5.13
N ALA A 41 16.01 5.18 -4.57
CA ALA A 41 14.65 5.57 -4.19
C ALA A 41 14.65 6.61 -3.05
N LYS A 42 15.48 6.40 -2.02
CA LYS A 42 15.63 7.35 -0.93
C LYS A 42 16.17 8.70 -1.40
N GLU A 43 17.22 8.69 -2.21
CA GLU A 43 17.80 9.90 -2.80
C GLU A 43 16.83 10.65 -3.73
N ALA A 44 15.92 9.92 -4.38
CA ALA A 44 14.86 10.52 -5.16
C ALA A 44 13.77 11.17 -4.31
N GLY A 45 13.67 10.83 -3.03
CA GLY A 45 12.66 11.35 -2.11
C GLY A 45 11.42 10.45 -1.99
N VAL A 46 11.52 9.16 -2.26
CA VAL A 46 10.49 8.16 -1.96
C VAL A 46 10.40 7.98 -0.45
N ASP A 47 9.20 7.82 0.09
CA ASP A 47 8.95 7.54 1.51
C ASP A 47 8.66 6.06 1.76
N GLY A 48 7.96 5.40 0.85
CA GLY A 48 7.62 3.99 0.97
C GLY A 48 7.58 3.27 -0.37
N VAL A 49 7.69 1.95 -0.32
CA VAL A 49 7.69 1.09 -1.51
C VAL A 49 6.71 -0.06 -1.32
N LEU A 50 5.86 -0.28 -2.33
CA LEU A 50 4.96 -1.40 -2.43
C LEU A 50 5.37 -2.25 -3.64
N ILE A 51 5.77 -3.51 -3.40
CA ILE A 51 6.12 -4.47 -4.45
C ILE A 51 4.93 -5.43 -4.63
N LEU A 52 4.30 -5.36 -5.82
CA LEU A 52 2.99 -5.96 -6.07
C LEU A 52 2.99 -7.49 -6.15
N ASP A 53 4.06 -8.08 -6.68
CA ASP A 53 4.17 -9.48 -7.06
C ASP A 53 5.18 -10.26 -6.20
N TYR A 54 5.42 -9.81 -4.96
CA TYR A 54 6.39 -10.45 -4.09
C TYR A 54 5.69 -11.05 -2.85
N PRO A 55 5.80 -12.38 -2.64
CA PRO A 55 5.15 -13.02 -1.51
C PRO A 55 5.75 -12.58 -0.19
N VAL A 56 4.91 -12.41 0.84
CA VAL A 56 5.34 -11.97 2.16
C VAL A 56 6.34 -12.95 2.82
N GLU A 57 6.27 -14.23 2.47
CA GLU A 57 7.16 -15.28 2.95
C GLU A 57 8.61 -15.10 2.46
N GLU A 58 8.78 -14.46 1.31
CA GLU A 58 10.08 -14.23 0.67
C GLU A 58 10.50 -12.75 0.75
N ALA A 59 9.81 -11.93 1.54
CA ALA A 59 9.96 -10.47 1.49
C ALA A 59 11.34 -9.96 1.96
N GLU A 60 12.04 -10.69 2.81
CA GLU A 60 13.23 -10.20 3.52
C GLU A 60 14.35 -9.68 2.61
N PRO A 61 14.72 -10.33 1.49
CA PRO A 61 15.77 -9.83 0.61
C PRO A 61 15.48 -8.46 -0.04
N LEU A 62 14.20 -8.11 -0.20
CA LEU A 62 13.78 -6.81 -0.72
C LEU A 62 13.46 -5.82 0.40
N ARG A 63 12.95 -6.31 1.52
CA ARG A 63 12.53 -5.53 2.68
C ARG A 63 13.73 -4.94 3.45
N ALA A 64 14.74 -5.75 3.76
CA ALA A 64 15.88 -5.32 4.57
C ALA A 64 16.57 -4.07 3.99
N PRO A 65 16.96 -4.03 2.69
CA PRO A 65 17.53 -2.83 2.09
C PRO A 65 16.62 -1.59 2.15
N LEU A 66 15.30 -1.76 2.04
CA LEU A 66 14.37 -0.64 2.16
C LEU A 66 14.41 -0.04 3.57
N LEU A 67 14.38 -0.87 4.61
CA LEU A 67 14.46 -0.42 5.99
C LEU A 67 15.80 0.25 6.31
N GLU A 68 16.91 -0.32 5.84
CA GLU A 68 18.25 0.25 6.00
C GLU A 68 18.36 1.64 5.36
N ALA A 69 17.68 1.86 4.24
CA ALA A 69 17.59 3.16 3.59
C ALA A 69 16.56 4.11 4.24
N GLY A 70 15.79 3.66 5.24
CA GLY A 70 14.73 4.44 5.87
C GLY A 70 13.52 4.65 4.97
N LEU A 71 13.16 3.63 4.19
CA LEU A 71 11.95 3.55 3.38
C LEU A 71 10.95 2.59 4.02
N ASP A 72 9.67 2.91 3.98
CA ASP A 72 8.61 2.03 4.49
C ASP A 72 8.29 0.91 3.50
N PRO A 73 8.51 -0.38 3.83
CA PRO A 73 8.00 -1.49 3.05
C PRO A 73 6.49 -1.62 3.30
N ILE A 74 5.70 -1.48 2.24
CA ILE A 74 4.23 -1.53 2.29
C ILE A 74 3.76 -2.82 1.65
N PHE A 75 2.88 -3.55 2.33
CA PHE A 75 2.34 -4.82 1.85
C PHE A 75 0.92 -4.68 1.33
N LEU A 76 0.64 -5.45 0.27
CA LEU A 76 -0.66 -5.53 -0.36
C LEU A 76 -1.48 -6.68 0.24
N ILE A 77 -2.71 -6.38 0.61
CA ILE A 77 -3.70 -7.34 1.11
C ILE A 77 -4.85 -7.44 0.12
N SER A 78 -5.19 -8.66 -0.27
CA SER A 78 -6.30 -8.96 -1.17
C SER A 78 -7.38 -9.79 -0.45
N PRO A 79 -8.58 -9.95 -1.01
CA PRO A 79 -9.62 -10.81 -0.44
C PRO A 79 -9.18 -12.26 -0.21
N THR A 80 -8.25 -12.75 -1.02
CA THR A 80 -7.71 -14.11 -0.95
C THR A 80 -6.53 -14.26 0.03
N THR A 81 -6.03 -13.17 0.61
CA THR A 81 -4.95 -13.20 1.61
C THR A 81 -5.45 -13.86 2.89
N THR A 82 -4.74 -14.88 3.37
CA THR A 82 -5.06 -15.57 4.63
C THR A 82 -4.79 -14.69 5.85
N ASP A 83 -5.43 -14.97 6.98
CA ASP A 83 -5.23 -14.21 8.22
C ASP A 83 -3.78 -14.29 8.73
N GLU A 84 -3.12 -15.43 8.55
CA GLU A 84 -1.70 -15.58 8.85
C GLU A 84 -0.82 -14.65 8.02
N ARG A 85 -1.09 -14.57 6.70
CA ARG A 85 -0.37 -13.64 5.80
C ARG A 85 -0.67 -12.18 6.13
N ILE A 86 -1.91 -11.84 6.53
CA ILE A 86 -2.25 -10.49 6.99
C ILE A 86 -1.40 -10.13 8.21
N ARG A 87 -1.36 -10.99 9.22
CA ARG A 87 -0.54 -10.79 10.41
C ARG A 87 0.94 -10.64 10.05
N ARG A 88 1.46 -11.54 9.22
CA ARG A 88 2.87 -11.50 8.79
C ARG A 88 3.18 -10.22 8.01
N SER A 89 2.28 -9.76 7.15
CA SER A 89 2.42 -8.49 6.44
C SER A 89 2.44 -7.29 7.38
N ALA A 90 1.65 -7.32 8.45
CA ALA A 90 1.64 -6.28 9.48
C ALA A 90 2.90 -6.27 10.35
N GLU A 91 3.47 -7.45 10.64
CA GLU A 91 4.74 -7.57 11.38
C GLU A 91 5.94 -7.08 10.57
N LEU A 92 5.96 -7.33 9.27
CA LEU A 92 7.06 -6.98 8.39
C LEU A 92 6.91 -5.60 7.75
N GLY A 93 5.68 -5.09 7.65
CA GLY A 93 5.37 -3.81 7.03
C GLY A 93 5.60 -2.61 7.94
N CYS A 94 5.72 -1.44 7.30
CA CYS A 94 5.76 -0.14 7.96
C CYS A 94 4.75 0.80 7.28
N GLY A 95 4.49 1.95 7.90
CA GLY A 95 3.56 2.94 7.37
C GLY A 95 2.11 2.47 7.39
N PHE A 96 1.69 1.64 6.44
CA PHE A 96 0.31 1.15 6.34
C PHE A 96 0.21 -0.17 5.54
N LEU A 97 -0.95 -0.84 5.64
CA LEU A 97 -1.30 -1.95 4.77
C LEU A 97 -2.18 -1.44 3.61
N TYR A 98 -1.84 -1.81 2.39
CA TYR A 98 -2.62 -1.46 1.21
C TYR A 98 -3.62 -2.56 0.88
N VAL A 99 -4.90 -2.30 1.09
CA VAL A 99 -5.98 -3.27 0.87
C VAL A 99 -6.61 -3.02 -0.49
N ILE A 100 -6.57 -4.01 -1.36
CA ILE A 100 -7.31 -3.99 -2.62
C ILE A 100 -8.70 -4.59 -2.39
N SER A 101 -9.73 -3.81 -2.71
CA SER A 101 -11.11 -4.29 -2.72
C SER A 101 -11.63 -4.30 -4.16
N ARG A 102 -12.52 -5.23 -4.47
CA ARG A 102 -13.22 -5.25 -5.76
C ARG A 102 -14.41 -4.28 -5.76
N LEU A 103 -14.26 -3.10 -5.18
CA LEU A 103 -15.29 -2.08 -5.29
C LEU A 103 -15.47 -1.71 -6.77
N GLY A 104 -16.50 -2.22 -7.41
CA GLY A 104 -17.00 -1.64 -8.66
C GLY A 104 -16.82 -2.41 -9.98
N VAL A 105 -16.42 -3.68 -10.04
CA VAL A 105 -16.17 -4.29 -11.37
C VAL A 105 -17.25 -5.24 -11.88
N THR A 106 -18.01 -5.99 -11.09
CA THR A 106 -19.16 -6.81 -11.56
C THR A 106 -19.88 -7.46 -10.37
N GLY A 107 -20.87 -6.81 -9.82
CA GLY A 107 -21.74 -7.38 -8.77
C GLY A 107 -22.80 -6.39 -8.31
N THR A 108 -23.82 -6.88 -7.61
CA THR A 108 -24.80 -6.00 -6.97
C THR A 108 -24.09 -5.17 -5.89
N ARG A 109 -24.45 -3.88 -5.77
CA ARG A 109 -23.83 -2.91 -4.83
C ARG A 109 -23.65 -3.45 -3.41
N ASP A 110 -24.62 -4.20 -2.93
CA ASP A 110 -24.67 -4.70 -1.55
C ASP A 110 -23.64 -5.81 -1.27
N ALA A 111 -23.36 -6.67 -2.25
CA ALA A 111 -22.39 -7.76 -2.11
C ALA A 111 -20.95 -7.24 -2.05
N LEU A 112 -20.64 -6.19 -2.81
CA LEU A 112 -19.28 -5.61 -2.89
C LEU A 112 -18.89 -4.84 -1.62
N ALA A 113 -19.86 -4.10 -1.04
CA ALA A 113 -19.65 -3.39 0.22
C ALA A 113 -19.46 -4.37 1.38
N SER A 114 -20.18 -5.50 1.38
CA SER A 114 -20.06 -6.55 2.41
C SER A 114 -18.70 -7.25 2.35
N ASP A 115 -18.17 -7.53 1.16
CA ASP A 115 -16.88 -8.19 0.98
C ASP A 115 -15.71 -7.30 1.43
N ALA A 116 -15.77 -6.01 1.09
CA ALA A 116 -14.77 -5.04 1.54
C ALA A 116 -14.81 -4.86 3.08
N ALA A 117 -16.00 -4.75 3.66
CA ALA A 117 -16.16 -4.64 5.11
C ALA A 117 -15.66 -5.89 5.86
N SER A 118 -15.95 -7.07 5.31
CA SER A 118 -15.48 -8.34 5.86
C SER A 118 -13.94 -8.44 5.81
N LEU A 119 -13.32 -8.10 4.67
CA LEU A 119 -11.87 -8.06 4.55
C LEU A 119 -11.23 -7.07 5.53
N LEU A 120 -11.79 -5.88 5.66
CA LEU A 120 -11.29 -4.88 6.61
C LEU A 120 -11.42 -5.33 8.06
N ALA A 121 -12.51 -6.00 8.43
CA ALA A 121 -12.67 -6.57 9.76
C ALA A 121 -11.58 -7.62 10.05
N ARG A 122 -11.29 -8.48 9.07
CA ARG A 122 -10.19 -9.47 9.17
C ARG A 122 -8.83 -8.77 9.33
N VAL A 123 -8.54 -7.75 8.51
CA VAL A 123 -7.27 -7.00 8.58
C VAL A 123 -7.11 -6.36 9.95
N ARG A 124 -8.14 -5.70 10.47
CA ARG A 124 -8.11 -5.06 11.80
C ARG A 124 -7.93 -6.03 12.95
N ALA A 125 -8.44 -7.24 12.82
CA ALA A 125 -8.27 -8.28 13.84
C ALA A 125 -6.82 -8.78 13.92
N GLN A 126 -6.05 -8.66 12.83
CA GLN A 126 -4.70 -9.19 12.71
C GLN A 126 -3.59 -8.11 12.70
N ALA A 127 -3.94 -6.84 12.50
CA ALA A 127 -2.98 -5.77 12.27
C ALA A 127 -3.34 -4.49 13.04
N SER A 128 -2.32 -3.84 13.60
CA SER A 128 -2.42 -2.52 14.22
C SER A 128 -2.02 -1.38 13.27
N LEU A 129 -1.40 -1.69 12.12
CA LEU A 129 -1.02 -0.69 11.13
C LEU A 129 -2.25 0.01 10.52
N PRO A 130 -2.13 1.29 10.17
CA PRO A 130 -3.13 1.97 9.37
C PRO A 130 -3.45 1.19 8.09
N VAL A 131 -4.66 1.38 7.57
CA VAL A 131 -5.12 0.71 6.35
C VAL A 131 -5.51 1.74 5.31
N ALA A 132 -4.94 1.61 4.11
CA ALA A 132 -5.37 2.33 2.93
C ALA A 132 -6.14 1.39 2.00
N ILE A 133 -7.31 1.80 1.52
CA ILE A 133 -8.05 1.05 0.50
C ILE A 133 -7.77 1.67 -0.87
N GLY A 134 -7.44 0.80 -1.81
CA GLY A 134 -7.27 1.19 -3.20
C GLY A 134 -7.92 0.20 -4.16
N PHE A 135 -7.92 0.54 -5.44
CA PHE A 135 -8.51 -0.19 -6.57
C PHE A 135 -10.03 -0.07 -6.70
N GLY A 136 -10.47 0.27 -7.90
CA GLY A 136 -11.89 0.36 -8.24
C GLY A 136 -12.61 1.61 -7.76
N ILE A 137 -11.95 2.53 -7.04
CA ILE A 137 -12.50 3.82 -6.63
C ILE A 137 -12.43 4.77 -7.83
N SER A 138 -13.52 4.88 -8.57
CA SER A 138 -13.62 5.68 -9.79
C SER A 138 -14.69 6.76 -9.75
N ARG A 139 -15.45 6.86 -8.64
CA ARG A 139 -16.54 7.83 -8.45
C ARG A 139 -16.52 8.38 -7.04
N PRO A 140 -17.01 9.60 -6.81
CA PRO A 140 -17.11 10.19 -5.46
C PRO A 140 -17.89 9.33 -4.46
N GLU A 141 -18.94 8.62 -4.92
CA GLU A 141 -19.75 7.74 -4.09
C GLU A 141 -18.92 6.58 -3.52
N HIS A 142 -17.97 6.03 -4.31
CA HIS A 142 -17.07 4.97 -3.85
C HIS A 142 -16.16 5.44 -2.71
N VAL A 143 -15.79 6.72 -2.68
CA VAL A 143 -15.03 7.30 -1.58
C VAL A 143 -15.86 7.30 -0.29
N GLY A 144 -17.13 7.71 -0.38
CA GLY A 144 -18.07 7.67 0.76
C GLY A 144 -18.27 6.26 1.30
N GLU A 145 -18.43 5.27 0.43
CA GLU A 145 -18.58 3.86 0.78
C GLU A 145 -17.29 3.30 1.43
N ALA A 146 -16.14 3.61 0.85
CA ALA A 146 -14.84 3.23 1.41
C ALA A 146 -14.61 3.87 2.79
N CYS A 147 -14.91 5.15 2.94
CA CYS A 147 -14.80 5.85 4.21
C CYS A 147 -15.73 5.25 5.27
N ALA A 148 -16.97 4.92 4.93
CA ALA A 148 -17.90 4.28 5.85
C ALA A 148 -17.43 2.89 6.29
N ALA A 149 -16.74 2.15 5.42
CA ALA A 149 -16.17 0.84 5.73
C ALA A 149 -14.88 0.95 6.57
N ILE A 150 -14.04 1.96 6.30
CA ILE A 150 -12.76 2.16 7.00
C ILE A 150 -12.95 2.84 8.36
N CYS A 151 -13.86 3.80 8.47
CA CYS A 151 -14.06 4.60 9.68
C CYS A 151 -15.20 4.05 10.52
N PRO A 152 -14.97 3.30 11.61
CA PRO A 152 -15.98 3.09 12.63
C PRO A 152 -16.42 4.46 13.16
N ARG A 153 -17.71 4.60 13.52
CA ARG A 153 -18.28 5.84 14.08
C ARG A 153 -17.31 6.50 15.07
N GLY A 154 -16.73 7.64 14.73
CA GLY A 154 -15.84 8.42 15.61
C GLY A 154 -14.51 8.88 15.00
N TRP A 155 -14.09 8.37 13.86
CA TRP A 155 -12.90 8.89 13.18
C TRP A 155 -13.27 10.02 12.23
N ARG A 156 -12.82 11.22 12.54
CA ARG A 156 -12.84 12.33 11.58
C ARG A 156 -11.71 12.12 10.58
N LEU A 157 -12.04 12.07 9.29
CA LEU A 157 -11.07 12.38 8.25
C LEU A 157 -10.55 13.79 8.54
N MET A 158 -9.31 13.91 9.01
CA MET A 158 -8.62 15.19 9.05
C MET A 158 -8.12 15.48 7.62
N TRP A 159 -9.06 15.89 6.77
CA TRP A 159 -8.74 16.60 5.55
C TRP A 159 -8.54 18.07 5.94
N ASN A 160 -7.31 18.49 6.07
CA ASN A 160 -6.95 19.91 6.05
C ASN A 160 -6.68 20.24 4.58
N GLY A 161 -7.67 20.90 3.94
CA GLY A 161 -7.59 21.43 2.60
C GLY A 161 -6.44 22.42 2.39
#